data_3ac6ab0f4a445d0cee993668dc0d0772
#
_entry.id   3ac6ab0f4a445d0cee993668dc0d0772
#
_cell.length_a   1.000
_cell.length_b   1.000
_cell.length_c   1.000
_cell.angle_alpha   90.00
_cell.angle_beta   90.00
_cell.angle_gamma   90.00
#
_symmetry.space_group_name_H-M   'P 1'
#
loop_
_entity.id
_entity.type
_entity.pdbx_description
1 polymer ?
#
loop_
_entity_poly.entity_id
_entity_poly.type
_entity_poly.pdbx_seq_one_letter_code
_entity_poly.pdbx_strand_id
1 'polypeptide(L)'
;MTTTTKIREQGFTLLEVLIALVVLAIALAAVIKVSGQSAAMLDRLRADTAATVIADDLCARLQLSAQAPELGTRQSDVMINGQPWRVRQTVSAGQVPGVLKV
;
A
#
# COMPACT_ATOMS: atom_id res chain seq x y z
N MET A 1 13.39 -10.64 -71.24
CA MET A 1 13.51 -9.40 -70.40
C MET A 1 13.22 -9.69 -69.01
N THR A 2 14.24 -9.81 -68.17
CA THR A 2 14.09 -10.00 -66.72
C THR A 2 13.91 -8.63 -66.09
N THR A 3 12.69 -8.34 -65.66
CA THR A 3 12.39 -7.17 -64.83
C THR A 3 12.92 -7.45 -63.43
N THR A 4 14.10 -6.96 -63.14
CA THR A 4 14.62 -7.00 -61.76
C THR A 4 13.82 -6.00 -60.95
N THR A 5 12.87 -6.49 -60.17
CA THR A 5 12.19 -5.68 -59.18
C THR A 5 13.22 -5.39 -58.10
N LYS A 6 13.85 -4.24 -58.19
CA LYS A 6 14.76 -3.77 -57.15
C LYS A 6 13.91 -3.52 -55.91
N ILE A 7 13.88 -4.48 -54.98
CA ILE A 7 13.30 -4.27 -53.65
C ILE A 7 14.13 -3.16 -53.02
N ARG A 8 13.56 -1.97 -52.91
CA ARG A 8 14.15 -0.88 -52.17
C ARG A 8 14.20 -1.33 -50.72
N GLU A 9 15.34 -1.78 -50.31
CA GLU A 9 15.61 -1.87 -48.88
C GLU A 9 15.65 -0.44 -48.35
N GLN A 10 14.55 0.00 -47.75
CA GLN A 10 14.54 1.25 -47.02
C GLN A 10 15.14 0.97 -45.63
N GLY A 11 16.41 1.38 -45.48
CA GLY A 11 17.04 1.41 -44.16
C GLY A 11 16.32 2.42 -43.28
N PHE A 12 16.26 2.13 -41.98
CA PHE A 12 15.75 3.05 -40.98
C PHE A 12 16.53 4.36 -41.02
N THR A 13 15.81 5.48 -41.02
CA THR A 13 16.44 6.78 -40.86
C THR A 13 16.91 7.00 -39.44
N LEU A 14 17.93 7.83 -39.25
CA LEU A 14 18.41 8.19 -37.93
C LEU A 14 17.31 8.82 -37.06
N LEU A 15 16.46 9.65 -37.70
CA LEU A 15 15.32 10.29 -37.02
C LEU A 15 14.30 9.26 -36.55
N GLU A 16 14.04 8.22 -37.34
CA GLU A 16 13.10 7.15 -37.00
C GLU A 16 13.59 6.36 -35.78
N VAL A 17 14.87 6.06 -35.71
CA VAL A 17 15.50 5.43 -34.53
C VAL A 17 15.39 6.32 -33.30
N LEU A 18 15.61 7.62 -33.45
CA LEU A 18 15.46 8.57 -32.33
C LEU A 18 14.03 8.61 -31.79
N ILE A 19 13.04 8.68 -32.69
CA ILE A 19 11.63 8.67 -32.32
C ILE A 19 11.27 7.35 -31.59
N ALA A 20 11.73 6.22 -32.10
CA ALA A 20 11.51 4.91 -31.48
C ALA A 20 12.11 4.84 -30.08
N LEU A 21 13.31 5.37 -29.87
CA LEU A 21 13.95 5.43 -28.55
C LEU A 21 13.20 6.33 -27.57
N VAL A 22 12.69 7.47 -28.02
CA VAL A 22 11.89 8.38 -27.19
C VAL A 22 10.58 7.71 -26.75
N VAL A 23 9.88 7.06 -27.68
CA VAL A 23 8.65 6.33 -27.37
C VAL A 23 8.92 5.21 -26.36
N LEU A 24 9.99 4.46 -26.55
CA LEU A 24 10.40 3.39 -25.64
C LEU A 24 10.73 3.94 -24.23
N ALA A 25 11.45 5.05 -24.17
CA ALA A 25 11.78 5.69 -22.90
C ALA A 25 10.54 6.14 -22.13
N ILE A 26 9.56 6.73 -22.82
CA ILE A 26 8.28 7.12 -22.19
C ILE A 26 7.51 5.90 -21.72
N ALA A 27 7.46 4.85 -22.50
CA ALA A 27 6.78 3.61 -22.12
C ALA A 27 7.41 2.97 -20.87
N LEU A 28 8.73 2.90 -20.80
CA LEU A 28 9.46 2.38 -19.65
C LEU A 28 9.23 3.24 -18.37
N ALA A 29 9.25 4.56 -18.52
CA ALA A 29 8.98 5.47 -17.43
C ALA A 29 7.55 5.28 -16.87
N ALA A 30 6.57 5.07 -17.73
CA ALA A 30 5.19 4.79 -17.33
C ALA A 30 5.08 3.46 -16.54
N VAL A 31 5.76 2.41 -16.99
CA VAL A 31 5.79 1.11 -16.28
C VAL A 31 6.42 1.24 -14.91
N ILE A 32 7.54 1.92 -14.79
CA ILE A 32 8.22 2.15 -13.50
C ILE A 32 7.30 2.90 -12.52
N LYS A 33 6.61 3.93 -13.01
CA LYS A 33 5.66 4.71 -12.19
C LYS A 33 4.52 3.84 -11.66
N VAL A 34 3.90 3.05 -12.51
CA VAL A 34 2.80 2.14 -12.11
C VAL A 34 3.28 1.09 -11.11
N SER A 35 4.44 0.52 -11.32
CA SER A 35 5.03 -0.46 -10.40
C SER A 35 5.30 0.14 -9.02
N GLY A 36 5.83 1.36 -8.97
CA GLY A 36 6.06 2.07 -7.71
C GLY A 36 4.76 2.38 -6.95
N GLN A 37 3.70 2.77 -7.65
CA GLN A 37 2.39 3.01 -7.04
C GLN A 37 1.77 1.72 -6.49
N SER A 38 1.92 0.60 -7.19
CA SER A 38 1.42 -0.69 -6.75
C SER A 38 2.13 -1.16 -5.48
N ALA A 39 3.44 -0.99 -5.38
CA ALA A 39 4.20 -1.32 -4.19
C ALA A 39 3.75 -0.49 -2.98
N ALA A 40 3.59 0.83 -3.15
CA ALA A 40 3.11 1.72 -2.09
C ALA A 40 1.69 1.36 -1.63
N MET A 41 0.82 0.96 -2.55
CA MET A 41 -0.53 0.51 -2.22
C MET A 41 -0.51 -0.79 -1.40
N LEU A 42 0.33 -1.75 -1.76
CA LEU A 42 0.49 -2.99 -1.00
C LEU A 42 0.98 -2.73 0.42
N ASP A 43 1.92 -1.81 0.62
CA ASP A 43 2.40 -1.45 1.94
C ASP A 43 1.30 -0.81 2.80
N ARG A 44 0.46 0.04 2.21
CA ARG A 44 -0.72 0.59 2.90
C ARG A 44 -1.71 -0.49 3.29
N LEU A 45 -2.04 -1.40 2.38
CA LEU A 45 -2.96 -2.51 2.66
C LEU A 45 -2.43 -3.43 3.78
N ARG A 46 -1.13 -3.69 3.79
CA ARG A 46 -0.50 -4.45 4.89
C ARG A 46 -0.60 -3.71 6.21
N ALA A 47 -0.34 -2.41 6.20
CA ALA A 47 -0.46 -1.58 7.40
C ALA A 47 -1.90 -1.54 7.92
N ASP A 48 -2.89 -1.34 7.04
CA ASP A 48 -4.31 -1.33 7.41
C ASP A 48 -4.77 -2.67 7.95
N THR A 49 -4.34 -3.78 7.34
CA THR A 49 -4.64 -5.13 7.81
C THR A 49 -4.04 -5.38 9.20
N ALA A 50 -2.78 -5.02 9.39
CA ALA A 50 -2.12 -5.16 10.69
C ALA A 50 -2.81 -4.31 11.77
N ALA A 51 -3.17 -3.08 11.46
CA ALA A 51 -3.88 -2.20 12.38
C ALA A 51 -5.25 -2.77 12.76
N THR A 52 -5.98 -3.34 11.82
CA THR A 52 -7.28 -3.98 12.07
C THR A 52 -7.11 -5.19 13.00
N VAL A 53 -6.14 -6.06 12.75
CA VAL A 53 -5.86 -7.23 13.59
C VAL A 53 -5.49 -6.81 15.01
N ILE A 54 -4.66 -5.78 15.18
CA ILE A 54 -4.31 -5.26 16.50
C ILE A 54 -5.54 -4.74 17.23
N ALA A 55 -6.37 -3.97 16.54
CA ALA A 55 -7.57 -3.39 17.11
C ALA A 55 -8.57 -4.48 17.57
N ASP A 56 -8.78 -5.48 16.72
CA ASP A 56 -9.69 -6.61 17.03
C ASP A 56 -9.18 -7.43 18.22
N ASP A 57 -7.88 -7.74 18.27
CA ASP A 57 -7.27 -8.45 19.39
C ASP A 57 -7.41 -7.67 20.69
N LEU A 58 -7.17 -6.36 20.65
CA LEU A 58 -7.29 -5.49 21.80
C LEU A 58 -8.73 -5.42 22.29
N CYS A 59 -9.70 -5.24 21.39
CA CYS A 59 -11.12 -5.24 21.75
C CYS A 59 -11.56 -6.58 22.34
N ALA A 60 -11.12 -7.70 21.76
CA ALA A 60 -11.42 -9.03 22.29
C ALA A 60 -10.86 -9.22 23.72
N ARG A 61 -9.63 -8.81 23.96
CA ARG A 61 -9.01 -8.86 25.29
C ARG A 61 -9.77 -8.02 26.32
N LEU A 62 -10.22 -6.83 25.93
CA LEU A 62 -11.02 -5.97 26.79
C LEU A 62 -12.37 -6.59 27.12
N GLN A 63 -13.03 -7.25 26.17
CA GLN A 63 -14.30 -7.94 26.38
C GLN A 63 -14.15 -9.17 27.31
N LEU A 64 -13.01 -9.86 27.19
CA LEU A 64 -12.70 -11.03 28.01
C LEU A 64 -12.17 -10.67 29.42
N SER A 65 -11.76 -9.43 29.63
CA SER A 65 -11.27 -9.00 30.92
C SER A 65 -12.40 -8.96 31.95
N ALA A 66 -12.16 -9.53 33.15
CA ALA A 66 -13.15 -9.55 34.25
C ALA A 66 -13.36 -8.17 34.87
N GLN A 67 -12.50 -7.21 34.60
CA GLN A 67 -12.55 -5.85 35.12
C GLN A 67 -12.83 -4.87 34.00
N ALA A 68 -13.68 -3.88 34.26
CA ALA A 68 -13.89 -2.78 33.33
C ALA A 68 -12.58 -2.00 33.15
N PRO A 69 -12.23 -1.60 31.88
CA PRO A 69 -11.05 -0.81 31.66
C PRO A 69 -11.16 0.56 32.34
N GLU A 70 -10.05 1.06 32.85
CA GLU A 70 -9.99 2.39 33.42
C GLU A 70 -10.19 3.46 32.36
N LEU A 71 -10.91 4.52 32.71
CA LEU A 71 -11.07 5.69 31.84
C LEU A 71 -9.72 6.37 31.65
N GLY A 72 -9.40 6.74 30.41
CA GLY A 72 -8.19 7.45 30.09
C GLY A 72 -7.54 6.94 28.80
N THR A 73 -6.36 7.45 28.53
CA THR A 73 -5.56 7.09 27.37
C THR A 73 -4.34 6.28 27.80
N ARG A 74 -4.17 5.10 27.22
CA ARG A 74 -2.99 4.25 27.42
C ARG A 74 -2.29 4.05 26.10
N GLN A 75 -0.97 4.11 26.11
CA GLN A 75 -0.14 3.78 24.95
C GLN A 75 0.64 2.49 25.25
N SER A 76 0.70 1.63 24.25
CA SER A 76 1.49 0.40 24.30
C SER A 76 2.19 0.17 22.97
N ASP A 77 3.36 -0.43 23.01
CA ASP A 77 4.08 -0.83 21.82
C ASP A 77 3.88 -2.33 21.60
N VAL A 78 3.48 -2.68 20.38
CA VAL A 78 3.23 -4.06 19.96
C VAL A 78 4.13 -4.36 18.76
N MET A 79 4.78 -5.53 18.79
CA MET A 79 5.58 -6.01 17.67
C MET A 79 4.76 -6.95 16.80
N ILE A 80 4.63 -6.61 15.51
CA ILE A 80 3.99 -7.48 14.53
C ILE A 80 4.94 -7.65 13.34
N ASN A 81 5.26 -8.91 13.01
CA ASN A 81 6.16 -9.26 11.92
C ASN A 81 7.50 -8.51 11.96
N GLY A 82 8.05 -8.29 13.14
CA GLY A 82 9.31 -7.58 13.32
C GLY A 82 9.22 -6.05 13.22
N GLN A 83 8.03 -5.49 13.04
CA GLN A 83 7.79 -4.04 13.01
C GLN A 83 7.13 -3.56 14.29
N PRO A 84 7.64 -2.48 14.92
CA PRO A 84 7.02 -1.91 16.11
C PRO A 84 5.80 -1.07 15.73
N TRP A 85 4.69 -1.32 16.42
CA TRP A 85 3.46 -0.56 16.31
C TRP A 85 3.15 0.13 17.63
N ARG A 86 2.87 1.42 17.55
CA ARG A 86 2.41 2.18 18.72
C ARG A 86 0.89 2.23 18.72
N VAL A 87 0.30 1.60 19.71
CA VAL A 87 -1.15 1.54 19.89
C VAL A 87 -1.56 2.55 20.94
N ARG A 88 -2.49 3.41 20.60
CA ARG A 88 -3.12 4.35 21.53
C ARG A 88 -4.54 3.88 21.80
N GLN A 89 -4.81 3.51 23.03
CA GLN A 89 -6.12 3.12 23.48
C GLN A 89 -6.72 4.24 24.33
N THR A 90 -7.89 4.72 23.93
CA THR A 90 -8.63 5.73 24.70
C THR A 90 -9.95 5.12 25.16
N VAL A 91 -10.17 5.09 26.44
CA VAL A 91 -11.41 4.63 27.05
C VAL A 91 -12.16 5.83 27.59
N SER A 92 -13.37 6.03 27.11
CA SER A 92 -14.25 7.11 27.53
C SER A 92 -15.61 6.57 27.99
N ALA A 93 -16.31 7.35 28.78
CA ALA A 93 -17.69 7.01 29.16
C ALA A 93 -18.58 7.01 27.92
N GLY A 94 -19.36 5.95 27.72
CA GLY A 94 -20.37 5.87 26.66
C GLY A 94 -21.55 6.82 26.92
N GLN A 95 -22.38 7.03 25.89
CA GLN A 95 -23.58 7.86 26.00
C GLN A 95 -24.67 7.21 26.90
N VAL A 96 -24.57 5.89 27.11
CA VAL A 96 -25.49 5.12 27.95
C VAL A 96 -24.80 4.78 29.29
N PRO A 97 -25.41 4.99 30.43
CA PRO A 97 -24.83 4.61 31.73
C PRO A 97 -24.46 3.12 31.78
N GLY A 98 -23.21 2.81 32.17
CA GLY A 98 -22.69 1.44 32.21
C GLY A 98 -22.06 0.94 30.91
N VAL A 99 -22.04 1.73 29.84
CA VAL A 99 -21.37 1.42 28.55
C VAL A 99 -20.12 2.28 28.41
N LEU A 100 -18.98 1.65 28.14
CA LEU A 100 -17.72 2.31 27.89
C LEU A 100 -17.44 2.30 26.36
N LYS A 101 -16.94 3.41 25.85
CA LYS A 101 -16.49 3.54 24.48
C LYS A 101 -14.96 3.42 24.42
N VAL A 102 -14.49 2.56 23.54
CA VAL A 102 -13.05 2.34 23.27
C VAL A 102 -12.65 2.91 21.91
#